data_d3402e02cc8c362a79edce7b0018f088
#
_entry.id   d3402e02cc8c362a79edce7b0018f088
#
_cell.length_a   1.000
_cell.length_b   1.000
_cell.length_c   1.000
_cell.angle_alpha   90.00
_cell.angle_beta   90.00
_cell.angle_gamma   90.00
#
_symmetry.space_group_name_H-M   'P 1'
#
loop_
_entity.id
_entity.type
_entity.pdbx_description
1 polymer ?
#
loop_
_entity_poly.entity_id
_entity_poly.type
_entity_poly.pdbx_seq_one_letter_code
_entity_poly.pdbx_strand_id
1 'polypeptide(L)'
;MILAMVDDLLFLSKIQETAKHLGVVVKAAQPEGLPELAVEAAPTALIIDLNHRSGKALEILRALKAEARTENIPAVGFVSHVQNELIAAARDAGCNLVLARSAFAGQLPSLLERFSKLEMPGPGGTQGH
;
A
#
# COMPACT_ATOMS: atom_id res chain seq x y z
N MET A 1 9.85 2.63 5.26
CA MET A 1 9.87 1.62 4.19
C MET A 1 8.44 1.24 3.85
N ILE A 2 8.18 1.06 2.56
CA ILE A 2 6.86 0.72 2.04
C ILE A 2 6.93 -0.68 1.44
N LEU A 3 5.93 -1.52 1.70
CA LEU A 3 5.82 -2.83 1.06
C LEU A 3 4.85 -2.71 -0.11
N ALA A 4 5.20 -3.29 -1.25
CA ALA A 4 4.38 -3.21 -2.46
C ALA A 4 4.09 -4.58 -3.03
N MET A 5 2.81 -4.91 -3.13
CA MET A 5 2.33 -6.13 -3.76
C MET A 5 1.77 -5.74 -5.12
N VAL A 6 2.61 -5.80 -6.14
CA VAL A 6 2.29 -5.33 -7.49
C VAL A 6 2.61 -6.44 -8.49
N ASP A 7 1.66 -6.76 -9.33
CA ASP A 7 1.76 -7.86 -10.29
C ASP A 7 2.63 -7.50 -11.49
N ASP A 8 2.45 -6.30 -12.02
CA ASP A 8 3.18 -5.83 -13.21
C ASP A 8 4.59 -5.40 -12.82
N LEU A 9 5.58 -6.18 -13.26
CA LEU A 9 6.97 -5.92 -12.89
C LEU A 9 7.51 -4.61 -13.44
N LEU A 10 7.04 -4.18 -14.59
CA LEU A 10 7.46 -2.89 -15.15
C LEU A 10 6.93 -1.74 -14.29
N PHE A 11 5.68 -1.87 -13.86
CA PHE A 11 5.08 -0.85 -13.00
C PHE A 11 5.76 -0.83 -11.64
N LEU A 12 6.04 -2.01 -11.09
CA LEU A 12 6.77 -2.11 -9.82
C LEU A 12 8.14 -1.45 -9.93
N SER A 13 8.85 -1.69 -11.03
CA SER A 13 10.14 -1.05 -11.25
C SER A 13 10.02 0.46 -11.29
N LYS A 14 8.97 0.97 -11.92
CA LYS A 14 8.74 2.41 -11.97
C LYS A 14 8.50 2.98 -10.57
N ILE A 15 7.72 2.27 -9.76
CA ILE A 15 7.48 2.68 -8.38
C ILE A 15 8.79 2.72 -7.60
N GLN A 16 9.58 1.66 -7.72
CA GLN A 16 10.86 1.57 -7.02
C GLN A 16 11.86 2.61 -7.47
N GLU A 17 11.89 2.90 -8.77
CA GLU A 17 12.79 3.90 -9.32
C GLU A 17 12.42 5.30 -8.83
N THR A 18 11.12 5.61 -8.84
CA THR A 18 10.65 6.90 -8.33
C THR A 18 10.99 7.04 -6.84
N ALA A 19 10.77 5.96 -6.08
CA ALA A 19 11.06 5.95 -4.65
C ALA A 19 12.56 6.20 -4.40
N LYS A 20 13.40 5.59 -5.20
CA LYS A 20 14.85 5.72 -5.05
C LYS A 20 15.28 7.19 -5.19
N HIS A 21 14.71 7.90 -6.16
CA HIS A 21 15.00 9.31 -6.35
C HIS A 21 14.58 10.17 -5.17
N LEU A 22 13.59 9.69 -4.40
CA LEU A 22 13.07 10.41 -3.24
C LEU A 22 13.70 9.96 -1.92
N GLY A 23 14.61 9.00 -1.98
CA GLY A 23 15.19 8.44 -0.77
C GLY A 23 14.23 7.54 0.00
N VAL A 24 13.22 7.01 -0.68
CA VAL A 24 12.21 6.14 -0.07
C VAL A 24 12.47 4.70 -0.48
N VAL A 25 12.43 3.78 0.47
CA VAL A 25 12.62 2.36 0.18
C VAL A 25 11.26 1.71 -0.05
N VAL A 26 11.08 1.11 -1.22
CA VAL A 26 9.90 0.31 -1.53
C VAL A 26 10.38 -1.11 -1.80
N LYS A 27 9.86 -2.05 -1.01
CA LYS A 27 10.24 -3.45 -1.10
C LYS A 27 9.07 -4.26 -1.65
N ALA A 28 9.35 -5.07 -2.67
CA ALA A 28 8.33 -5.94 -3.26
C ALA A 28 7.95 -7.06 -2.28
N ALA A 29 6.69 -7.42 -2.28
CA ALA A 29 6.18 -8.51 -1.45
C ALA A 29 5.22 -9.37 -2.26
N GLN A 30 5.23 -10.66 -1.97
CA GLN A 30 4.31 -11.61 -2.59
C GLN A 30 3.06 -11.76 -1.72
N PRO A 31 1.92 -12.13 -2.32
CA PRO A 31 0.70 -12.26 -1.53
C PRO A 31 0.84 -13.21 -0.34
N GLU A 32 1.50 -14.33 -0.54
CA GLU A 32 1.59 -15.36 0.50
C GLU A 32 2.34 -14.90 1.74
N GLY A 33 3.36 -14.09 1.55
CA GLY A 33 4.20 -13.66 2.67
C GLY A 33 3.92 -12.28 3.18
N LEU A 34 2.99 -11.55 2.57
CA LEU A 34 2.80 -10.16 2.90
C LEU A 34 2.35 -9.92 4.35
N PRO A 35 1.35 -10.64 4.88
CA PRO A 35 0.92 -10.36 6.25
C PRO A 35 2.05 -10.57 7.27
N GLU A 36 2.79 -11.65 7.16
CA GLU A 36 3.89 -11.93 8.09
C GLU A 36 5.01 -10.91 7.94
N LEU A 37 5.32 -10.56 6.70
CA LEU A 37 6.36 -9.57 6.43
C LEU A 37 5.98 -8.20 6.99
N ALA A 38 4.71 -7.85 6.91
CA ALA A 38 4.22 -6.58 7.45
C ALA A 38 4.36 -6.53 8.96
N VAL A 39 4.13 -7.65 9.65
CA VAL A 39 4.34 -7.72 11.09
C VAL A 39 5.81 -7.52 11.42
N GLU A 40 6.70 -8.22 10.70
CA GLU A 40 8.14 -8.18 10.99
C GLU A 40 8.76 -6.85 10.62
N ALA A 41 8.42 -6.34 9.46
CA ALA A 41 9.08 -5.15 8.91
C ALA A 41 8.47 -3.85 9.38
N ALA A 42 7.23 -3.88 9.86
CA ALA A 42 6.50 -2.70 10.32
C ALA A 42 6.63 -1.54 9.33
N PRO A 43 6.18 -1.73 8.08
CA PRO A 43 6.32 -0.68 7.07
C PRO A 43 5.46 0.54 7.41
N THR A 44 5.80 1.67 6.83
CA THR A 44 5.02 2.88 7.02
C THR A 44 3.74 2.87 6.19
N ALA A 45 3.71 2.06 5.14
CA ALA A 45 2.51 1.93 4.30
C ALA A 45 2.63 0.70 3.41
N LEU A 46 1.50 0.35 2.82
CA LEU A 46 1.39 -0.77 1.86
C LEU A 46 0.85 -0.23 0.55
N ILE A 47 1.40 -0.72 -0.55
CA ILE A 47 0.85 -0.48 -1.89
C ILE A 47 0.29 -1.81 -2.37
N ILE A 48 -0.98 -1.83 -2.72
CA ILE A 48 -1.68 -3.08 -3.08
C ILE A 48 -2.28 -2.98 -4.47
N ASP A 49 -1.83 -3.83 -5.35
CA ASP A 49 -2.43 -4.01 -6.67
C ASP A 49 -3.74 -4.78 -6.48
N LEU A 50 -4.87 -4.09 -6.59
CA LEU A 50 -6.17 -4.72 -6.34
C LEU A 50 -6.54 -5.71 -7.43
N ASN A 51 -5.89 -5.63 -8.59
CA ASN A 51 -6.09 -6.57 -9.70
C ASN A 51 -4.96 -7.61 -9.77
N HIS A 52 -4.25 -7.81 -8.66
CA HIS A 52 -3.18 -8.82 -8.64
C HIS A 52 -3.71 -10.17 -9.10
N ARG A 53 -2.93 -10.86 -9.97
CA ARG A 53 -3.39 -12.12 -10.59
C ARG A 53 -3.71 -13.21 -9.58
N SER A 54 -3.16 -13.13 -8.39
CA SER A 54 -3.45 -14.12 -7.34
C SER A 54 -4.91 -14.11 -6.93
N GLY A 55 -5.63 -12.99 -7.15
CA GLY A 55 -7.00 -12.83 -6.69
C GLY A 55 -7.11 -12.66 -5.19
N LYS A 56 -6.00 -12.43 -4.48
CA LYS A 56 -6.00 -12.44 -3.02
C LYS A 56 -5.92 -11.06 -2.37
N ALA A 57 -6.00 -9.98 -3.18
CA ALA A 57 -5.80 -8.64 -2.63
C ALA A 57 -6.78 -8.30 -1.50
N LEU A 58 -8.06 -8.59 -1.68
CA LEU A 58 -9.07 -8.28 -0.65
C LEU A 58 -8.88 -9.15 0.59
N GLU A 59 -8.58 -10.42 0.39
CA GLU A 59 -8.32 -11.34 1.50
C GLU A 59 -7.15 -10.86 2.34
N ILE A 60 -6.08 -10.43 1.67
CA ILE A 60 -4.88 -9.94 2.34
C ILE A 60 -5.18 -8.65 3.10
N LEU A 61 -5.93 -7.73 2.49
CA LEU A 61 -6.33 -6.49 3.17
C LEU A 61 -7.11 -6.81 4.44
N ARG A 62 -8.07 -7.72 4.36
CA ARG A 62 -8.86 -8.09 5.53
C ARG A 62 -7.99 -8.70 6.62
N ALA A 63 -7.04 -9.56 6.24
CA ALA A 63 -6.15 -10.17 7.20
C ALA A 63 -5.28 -9.12 7.90
N LEU A 64 -4.77 -8.16 7.14
CA LEU A 64 -3.94 -7.10 7.70
C LEU A 64 -4.72 -6.22 8.67
N LYS A 65 -5.98 -5.92 8.32
CA LYS A 65 -6.81 -5.05 9.16
C LYS A 65 -7.40 -5.78 10.37
N ALA A 66 -7.38 -7.09 10.36
CA ALA A 66 -7.83 -7.90 11.50
C ALA A 66 -6.72 -8.19 12.50
N GLU A 67 -5.47 -7.91 12.16
CA GLU A 67 -4.33 -8.19 13.02
C GLU A 67 -3.89 -6.91 13.71
N ALA A 68 -3.84 -6.93 15.04
CA ALA A 68 -3.55 -5.73 15.84
C ALA A 68 -2.21 -5.08 15.46
N ARG A 69 -1.22 -5.89 15.06
CA ARG A 69 0.10 -5.38 14.74
C ARG A 69 0.18 -4.73 13.36
N THR A 70 -0.82 -4.91 12.52
CA THR A 70 -0.82 -4.34 11.17
C THR A 70 -2.04 -3.50 10.86
N GLU A 71 -3.05 -3.51 11.72
CA GLU A 71 -4.33 -2.86 11.41
C GLU A 71 -4.21 -1.37 11.13
N ASN A 72 -3.23 -0.71 11.71
CA ASN A 72 -3.05 0.74 11.54
C ASN A 72 -2.06 1.11 10.44
N ILE A 73 -1.49 0.15 9.73
CA ILE A 73 -0.60 0.44 8.62
C ILE A 73 -1.46 0.91 7.44
N PRO A 74 -1.25 2.13 6.93
CA PRO A 74 -2.05 2.60 5.80
C PRO A 74 -1.85 1.76 4.56
N ALA A 75 -2.94 1.47 3.86
CA ALA A 75 -2.89 0.73 2.61
C ALA A 75 -3.42 1.60 1.47
N VAL A 76 -2.63 1.73 0.42
CA VAL A 76 -3.01 2.42 -0.80
C VAL A 76 -3.20 1.37 -1.89
N GLY A 77 -4.41 1.29 -2.42
CA GLY A 77 -4.71 0.34 -3.47
C GLY A 77 -4.88 1.03 -4.81
N PHE A 78 -4.58 0.31 -5.89
CA PHE A 78 -4.91 0.84 -7.21
C PHE A 78 -5.59 -0.24 -8.04
N VAL A 79 -6.44 0.21 -8.96
CA VAL A 79 -7.16 -0.67 -9.89
C VAL A 79 -6.73 -0.32 -11.31
N SER A 80 -6.70 -1.33 -12.19
CA SER A 80 -6.25 -1.16 -13.58
C SER A 80 -7.13 -0.17 -14.34
N HIS A 81 -8.42 -0.17 -14.03
CA HIS A 81 -9.40 0.75 -14.59
C HIS A 81 -10.51 0.91 -13.57
N VAL A 82 -11.44 1.80 -13.81
CA VAL A 82 -12.50 2.04 -12.82
C VAL A 82 -13.37 0.80 -12.71
N GLN A 83 -13.36 0.19 -11.54
CA GLN A 83 -14.14 -1.01 -11.20
C GLN A 83 -14.83 -0.71 -9.88
N ASN A 84 -16.03 -0.12 -9.96
CA ASN A 84 -16.71 0.43 -8.79
C ASN A 84 -16.94 -0.59 -7.67
N GLU A 85 -17.27 -1.82 -8.03
CA GLU A 85 -17.49 -2.87 -7.04
C GLU A 85 -16.21 -3.23 -6.31
N LEU A 86 -15.11 -3.34 -7.05
CA LEU A 86 -13.82 -3.66 -6.44
C LEU A 86 -13.32 -2.52 -5.56
N ILE A 87 -13.52 -1.28 -6.01
CA ILE A 87 -13.14 -0.11 -5.23
C ILE A 87 -13.90 -0.09 -3.90
N ALA A 88 -15.23 -0.32 -3.96
CA ALA A 88 -16.04 -0.35 -2.74
C ALA A 88 -15.62 -1.50 -1.82
N ALA A 89 -15.37 -2.68 -2.39
CA ALA A 89 -14.94 -3.83 -1.61
C ALA A 89 -13.59 -3.59 -0.93
N ALA A 90 -12.67 -2.92 -1.64
CA ALA A 90 -11.36 -2.61 -1.09
C ALA A 90 -11.48 -1.64 0.09
N ARG A 91 -12.32 -0.62 -0.05
CA ARG A 91 -12.58 0.32 1.05
C ARG A 91 -13.19 -0.39 2.25
N ASP A 92 -14.16 -1.26 2.01
CA ASP A 92 -14.78 -2.04 3.07
C ASP A 92 -13.77 -2.97 3.75
N ALA A 93 -12.79 -3.45 3.00
CA ALA A 93 -11.74 -4.30 3.56
C ALA A 93 -10.69 -3.50 4.33
N GLY A 94 -10.80 -2.17 4.35
CA GLY A 94 -9.92 -1.31 5.13
C GLY A 94 -8.84 -0.59 4.34
N CYS A 95 -8.90 -0.62 3.00
CA CYS A 95 -7.94 0.12 2.19
C CYS A 95 -8.17 1.61 2.39
N ASN A 96 -7.13 2.33 2.77
CA ASN A 96 -7.26 3.73 3.17
C ASN A 96 -7.43 4.68 1.98
N LEU A 97 -6.86 4.31 0.84
CA LEU A 97 -6.95 5.12 -0.37
C LEU A 97 -7.00 4.18 -1.57
N VAL A 98 -7.95 4.37 -2.46
CA VAL A 98 -8.08 3.56 -3.67
C VAL A 98 -8.11 4.48 -4.87
N LEU A 99 -7.20 4.27 -5.81
CA LEU A 99 -7.05 5.09 -7.00
C LEU A 99 -7.06 4.22 -8.25
N ALA A 100 -7.48 4.81 -9.38
CA ALA A 100 -7.20 4.18 -10.66
C ALA A 100 -5.68 4.21 -10.88
N ARG A 101 -5.16 3.23 -11.60
CA ARG A 101 -3.72 3.11 -11.83
C ARG A 101 -3.11 4.38 -12.43
N SER A 102 -3.81 5.02 -13.37
CA SER A 102 -3.33 6.24 -14.00
C SER A 102 -3.21 7.39 -13.00
N ALA A 103 -4.19 7.53 -12.11
CA ALA A 103 -4.13 8.55 -11.07
C ALA A 103 -3.03 8.24 -10.05
N PHE A 104 -2.88 6.98 -9.70
CA PHE A 104 -1.81 6.54 -8.80
C PHE A 104 -0.45 6.90 -9.40
N ALA A 105 -0.25 6.57 -10.69
CA ALA A 105 1.01 6.87 -11.38
C ALA A 105 1.27 8.37 -11.45
N GLY A 106 0.22 9.16 -11.70
CA GLY A 106 0.35 10.61 -11.79
C GLY A 106 0.67 11.28 -10.48
N GLN A 107 0.31 10.64 -9.36
CA GLN A 107 0.53 11.18 -8.02
C GLN A 107 1.65 10.46 -7.28
N LEU A 108 2.36 9.58 -7.97
CA LEU A 108 3.30 8.67 -7.33
C LEU A 108 4.35 9.36 -6.44
N PRO A 109 5.04 10.41 -6.89
CA PRO A 109 6.04 11.05 -6.01
C PRO A 109 5.42 11.58 -4.72
N SER A 110 4.28 12.25 -4.82
CA SER A 110 3.56 12.79 -3.67
C SER A 110 3.13 11.69 -2.70
N LEU A 111 2.59 10.60 -3.25
CA LEU A 111 2.14 9.48 -2.44
C LEU A 111 3.30 8.83 -1.70
N LEU A 112 4.41 8.62 -2.39
CA LEU A 112 5.58 8.01 -1.77
C LEU A 112 6.14 8.89 -0.66
N GLU A 113 6.22 10.20 -0.88
CA GLU A 113 6.69 11.09 0.16
C GLU A 113 5.76 11.10 1.35
N ARG A 114 4.48 11.20 1.10
CA ARG A 114 3.47 11.25 2.16
C ARG A 114 3.50 10.00 3.00
N PHE A 115 3.47 8.83 2.36
CA PHE A 115 3.34 7.56 3.08
C PHE A 115 4.66 7.05 3.64
N SER A 116 5.79 7.54 3.15
CA SER A 116 7.09 7.17 3.72
C SER A 116 7.32 7.82 5.08
N LYS A 117 6.62 8.91 5.36
CA LYS A 117 6.80 9.66 6.60
C LYS A 117 5.74 9.37 7.64
N LEU A 118 4.77 8.53 7.29
CA LEU A 118 3.74 8.18 8.25
C LEU A 118 4.31 7.21 9.27
N GLU A 119 4.23 7.62 10.52
CA GLU A 119 4.64 6.77 11.63
C GLU A 119 3.50 6.69 12.59
N MET A 120 3.48 5.64 13.39
CA MET A 120 2.50 5.56 14.44
C MET A 120 2.65 6.80 15.30
N PRO A 121 1.57 7.54 15.53
CA PRO A 121 1.66 8.73 16.37
C PRO A 121 2.15 8.34 17.74
N GLY A 122 3.25 8.93 18.13
CA GLY A 122 3.68 8.81 19.50
C GLY A 122 2.76 9.62 20.39
N PRO A 123 2.94 9.51 21.67
CA PRO A 123 2.17 10.33 22.60
C PRO A 123 2.41 11.81 22.29
N GLY A 124 1.43 12.51 21.92
CA GLY A 124 1.55 13.91 21.58
C GLY A 124 1.97 14.16 20.15
N GLY A 125 2.11 13.12 19.44
CA GLY A 125 2.50 13.25 18.07
C GLY A 125 1.50 13.90 17.25
N THR A 126 1.52 14.70 17.07
CA THR A 126 0.76 15.12 16.43
C THR A 126 1.10 16.07 15.68
N GLN A 127 1.43 16.01 15.46
CA GLN A 127 1.70 16.71 14.87
C GLN A 127 1.13 17.24 14.11
N GLY A 128 0.87 17.46 14.12
CA GLY A 128 0.29 17.83 13.36
C GLY A 128 0.37 18.59 12.88
N HIS A 129 0.52 18.69 12.84
CA HIS A 129 0.62 19.46 12.31
C HIS A 129 0.59 19.61 11.53
#